data_0f2755f9c40034ecff9eb90054ff174e
#
_entry.id   0f2755f9c40034ecff9eb90054ff174e
#
_cell.length_a   1.000
_cell.length_b   1.000
_cell.length_c   1.000
_cell.angle_alpha   90.00
_cell.angle_beta   90.00
_cell.angle_gamma   90.00
#
_symmetry.space_group_name_H-M   'P 1'
#
loop_
_entity.id
_entity.type
_entity.pdbx_description
1 polymer ?
#
loop_
_entity_poly.entity_id
_entity_poly.type
_entity_poly.pdbx_seq_one_letter_code
_entity_poly.pdbx_strand_id
1 'polypeptide(L)'
;MRSDGQVHEHPFVVAHRGASAERPEHTLAAYELALQEGADGVECDVRLTQDGHLVCVHDRRIDRTSSGTGLVSEMTLAQLRRLDFGSWHGSARSGDTLGDTGLLTLDDLVTLVLDWNRPVKLFIETKHPVRYGALVESKVLALLHRYGIASPASADRSRAVVMSFSAAAVWRIRRAAPLLPTVLLGETSRYLGGSAATTVGATAVGPSITTLREHPELVDRAAAQGRALYCWTVDHYEDVGFCRDIGVAWIATNHPGRTKSWLQDGLTGADRDG
;
A
#
# COMPACT_ATOMS: atom_id res chain seq x y z
N MET A 1 -20.75 -18.35 -13.45
CA MET A 1 -21.58 -17.85 -12.33
C MET A 1 -20.92 -16.57 -11.88
N ARG A 2 -21.55 -15.41 -12.11
CA ARG A 2 -21.09 -14.13 -11.59
C ARG A 2 -21.38 -14.19 -10.09
N SER A 3 -20.33 -14.19 -9.25
CA SER A 3 -20.48 -13.94 -7.82
C SER A 3 -21.12 -12.57 -7.68
N ASP A 4 -22.10 -12.43 -6.80
CA ASP A 4 -22.78 -11.19 -6.46
C ASP A 4 -21.74 -10.10 -6.16
N GLY A 5 -21.31 -9.40 -7.21
CA GLY A 5 -20.49 -8.22 -7.10
C GLY A 5 -21.37 -7.11 -6.53
N GLN A 6 -21.27 -6.85 -5.26
CA GLN A 6 -21.63 -5.53 -4.76
C GLN A 6 -20.77 -4.54 -5.55
N VAL A 7 -21.39 -3.85 -6.49
CA VAL A 7 -20.81 -2.65 -7.10
C VAL A 7 -20.75 -1.66 -5.95
N HIS A 8 -19.57 -1.50 -5.34
CA HIS A 8 -19.37 -0.45 -4.36
C HIS A 8 -19.55 0.88 -5.09
N GLU A 9 -20.39 1.73 -4.55
CA GLU A 9 -20.74 3.03 -5.12
C GLU A 9 -19.49 3.92 -5.27
N HIS A 10 -18.46 3.66 -4.46
CA HIS A 10 -17.19 4.41 -4.43
C HIS A 10 -15.99 3.48 -4.31
N PRO A 11 -14.81 3.89 -4.80
CA PRO A 11 -13.56 3.17 -4.57
C PRO A 11 -13.21 3.10 -3.08
N PHE A 12 -12.56 2.03 -2.65
CA PHE A 12 -11.98 1.96 -1.31
C PHE A 12 -10.74 2.85 -1.21
N VAL A 13 -10.61 3.57 -0.10
CA VAL A 13 -9.49 4.47 0.16
C VAL A 13 -8.39 3.74 0.92
N VAL A 14 -7.20 3.73 0.33
CA VAL A 14 -5.98 3.14 0.91
C VAL A 14 -5.02 4.28 1.27
N ALA A 15 -4.61 4.36 2.53
CA ALA A 15 -3.66 5.37 2.99
C ALA A 15 -2.25 4.97 2.54
N HIS A 16 -1.68 5.70 1.57
CA HIS A 16 -0.35 5.48 0.99
C HIS A 16 0.73 5.87 2.00
N ARG A 17 1.38 4.87 2.60
CA ARG A 17 2.35 5.03 3.70
C ARG A 17 1.76 5.68 4.96
N GLY A 18 0.45 5.47 5.21
CA GLY A 18 -0.32 6.17 6.22
C GLY A 18 -0.93 7.48 5.71
N ALA A 19 -1.38 8.37 6.61
CA ALA A 19 -1.77 9.74 6.29
C ALA A 19 -0.51 10.59 6.07
N SER A 20 0.23 10.27 4.99
CA SER A 20 1.61 10.70 4.78
C SER A 20 1.78 12.16 4.38
N ALA A 21 0.69 12.84 4.02
CA ALA A 21 0.70 14.28 3.84
C ALA A 21 0.63 15.06 5.17
N GLU A 22 0.02 14.46 6.21
CA GLU A 22 -0.20 15.08 7.52
C GLU A 22 0.81 14.61 8.57
N ARG A 23 1.43 13.43 8.38
CA ARG A 23 2.37 12.79 9.29
C ARG A 23 3.54 12.16 8.51
N PRO A 24 4.72 11.99 9.14
CA PRO A 24 5.84 11.34 8.47
C PRO A 24 5.48 9.97 7.96
N GLU A 25 5.75 9.71 6.66
CA GLU A 25 5.45 8.43 6.03
C GLU A 25 6.01 7.24 6.81
N HIS A 26 5.28 6.11 6.83
CA HIS A 26 5.69 4.86 7.46
C HIS A 26 5.90 4.91 8.98
N THR A 27 5.39 5.93 9.66
CA THR A 27 5.41 6.00 11.14
C THR A 27 4.11 5.48 11.74
N LEU A 28 4.15 5.06 13.02
CA LEU A 28 2.95 4.66 13.75
C LEU A 28 1.90 5.77 13.73
N ALA A 29 2.32 7.02 13.97
CA ALA A 29 1.44 8.20 13.96
C ALA A 29 0.73 8.42 12.62
N ALA A 30 1.40 8.15 11.48
CA ALA A 30 0.79 8.26 10.16
C ALA A 30 -0.29 7.19 9.92
N TYR A 31 -0.06 5.96 10.38
CA TYR A 31 -1.03 4.88 10.23
C TYR A 31 -2.20 5.01 11.19
N GLU A 32 -1.97 5.38 12.44
CA GLU A 32 -3.06 5.64 13.41
C GLU A 32 -3.97 6.75 12.92
N LEU A 33 -3.41 7.87 12.43
CA LEU A 33 -4.18 8.97 11.86
C LEU A 33 -5.03 8.47 10.68
N ALA A 34 -4.43 7.76 9.73
CA ALA A 34 -5.15 7.21 8.58
C ALA A 34 -6.32 6.31 8.98
N LEU A 35 -6.14 5.50 10.01
CA LEU A 35 -7.19 4.61 10.55
C LEU A 35 -8.29 5.38 11.25
N GLN A 36 -7.95 6.43 12.00
CA GLN A 36 -8.88 7.36 12.66
C GLN A 36 -9.72 8.13 11.62
N GLU A 37 -9.11 8.52 10.50
CA GLU A 37 -9.76 9.19 9.37
C GLU A 37 -10.62 8.26 8.51
N GLY A 38 -10.69 6.98 8.86
CA GLY A 38 -11.59 6.03 8.21
C GLY A 38 -11.05 5.37 6.94
N ALA A 39 -9.74 5.38 6.68
CA ALA A 39 -9.15 4.67 5.55
C ALA A 39 -9.56 3.19 5.53
N ASP A 40 -10.00 2.66 4.40
CA ASP A 40 -10.45 1.27 4.24
C ASP A 40 -9.29 0.29 4.22
N GLY A 41 -8.11 0.79 3.87
CA GLY A 41 -6.84 0.07 3.90
C GLY A 41 -5.69 0.99 4.21
N VAL A 42 -4.55 0.39 4.54
CA VAL A 42 -3.26 1.08 4.66
C VAL A 42 -2.24 0.38 3.78
N GLU A 43 -1.35 1.15 3.21
CA GLU A 43 -0.28 0.64 2.34
C GLU A 43 1.08 0.88 3.00
N CYS A 44 2.00 -0.06 2.81
CA CYS A 44 3.38 0.06 3.27
C CYS A 44 4.39 -0.54 2.29
N ASP A 45 5.57 0.09 2.23
CA ASP A 45 6.76 -0.38 1.52
C ASP A 45 7.66 -1.17 2.44
N VAL A 46 8.00 -2.42 2.10
CA VAL A 46 8.84 -3.23 2.98
C VAL A 46 10.21 -3.50 2.41
N ARG A 47 11.22 -3.39 3.30
CA ARG A 47 12.61 -3.74 3.05
C ARG A 47 13.17 -4.62 4.17
N LEU A 48 14.26 -5.32 3.87
CA LEU A 48 14.97 -6.13 4.86
C LEU A 48 16.19 -5.37 5.41
N THR A 49 16.32 -5.39 6.73
CA THR A 49 17.52 -4.98 7.46
C THR A 49 18.65 -5.99 7.26
N GLN A 50 19.87 -5.66 7.69
CA GLN A 50 21.02 -6.55 7.66
C GLN A 50 20.78 -7.86 8.41
N ASP A 51 20.10 -7.79 9.56
CA ASP A 51 19.75 -8.91 10.43
C ASP A 51 18.38 -9.54 10.09
N GLY A 52 17.78 -9.18 8.94
CA GLY A 52 16.64 -9.86 8.33
C GLY A 52 15.28 -9.53 8.92
N HIS A 53 15.12 -8.35 9.51
CA HIS A 53 13.82 -7.81 9.92
C HIS A 53 13.15 -7.08 8.76
N LEU A 54 11.82 -7.19 8.66
CA LEU A 54 11.01 -6.42 7.72
C LEU A 54 10.67 -5.05 8.34
N VAL A 55 11.08 -3.97 7.69
CA VAL A 55 10.85 -2.59 8.13
C VAL A 55 10.08 -1.81 7.05
N CYS A 56 9.25 -0.86 7.49
CA CYS A 56 8.48 0.00 6.60
C CYS A 56 9.31 1.20 6.18
N VAL A 57 9.93 1.13 4.99
CA VAL A 57 10.76 2.20 4.41
C VAL A 57 10.68 2.13 2.88
N HIS A 58 10.34 3.25 2.24
CA HIS A 58 10.23 3.31 0.78
C HIS A 58 11.58 3.20 0.09
N ASP A 59 12.53 4.06 0.44
CA ASP A 59 13.80 4.18 -0.25
C ASP A 59 14.79 3.07 0.16
N ARG A 60 15.75 2.79 -0.69
CA ARG A 60 16.86 1.88 -0.34
C ARG A 60 17.76 2.47 0.74
N ARG A 61 17.84 3.80 0.78
CA ARG A 61 18.62 4.60 1.74
C ARG A 61 17.66 5.31 2.68
N ILE A 62 18.11 5.51 3.91
CA ILE A 62 17.31 6.17 4.95
C ILE A 62 17.46 7.70 4.97
N ASP A 63 18.29 8.26 4.09
CA ASP A 63 18.78 9.65 4.12
C ASP A 63 17.65 10.69 3.98
N ARG A 64 16.58 10.37 3.24
CA ARG A 64 15.46 11.30 3.03
C ARG A 64 14.52 11.37 4.22
N THR A 65 14.31 10.25 4.90
CA THR A 65 13.22 10.08 5.88
C THR A 65 13.74 9.80 7.28
N SER A 66 15.04 10.00 7.54
CA SER A 66 15.57 9.82 8.89
C SER A 66 16.72 10.78 9.21
N SER A 67 17.08 10.84 10.49
CA SER A 67 18.26 11.59 10.99
C SER A 67 19.59 10.90 10.63
N GLY A 68 19.56 9.69 10.04
CA GLY A 68 20.75 8.92 9.67
C GLY A 68 20.99 8.89 8.17
N THR A 69 22.07 8.20 7.78
CA THR A 69 22.43 7.96 6.38
C THR A 69 22.84 6.50 6.18
N GLY A 70 22.58 5.95 5.01
CA GLY A 70 23.01 4.60 4.67
C GLY A 70 21.92 3.72 4.05
N LEU A 71 22.29 2.48 3.71
CA LEU A 71 21.38 1.50 3.16
C LEU A 71 20.66 0.73 4.26
N VAL A 72 19.34 0.58 4.14
CA VAL A 72 18.53 -0.26 5.06
C VAL A 72 19.13 -1.66 5.20
N SER A 73 19.58 -2.26 4.08
CA SER A 73 20.13 -3.62 4.04
C SER A 73 21.53 -3.78 4.66
N GLU A 74 22.15 -2.69 5.09
CA GLU A 74 23.48 -2.69 5.74
C GLU A 74 23.42 -2.30 7.20
N MET A 75 22.22 -2.05 7.72
CA MET A 75 21.98 -1.67 9.12
C MET A 75 21.12 -2.71 9.80
N THR A 76 21.42 -3.00 11.06
CA THR A 76 20.58 -3.85 11.92
C THR A 76 19.33 -3.09 12.37
N LEU A 77 18.27 -3.81 12.75
CA LEU A 77 17.09 -3.21 13.35
C LEU A 77 17.44 -2.34 14.57
N ALA A 78 18.35 -2.82 15.42
CA ALA A 78 18.79 -2.07 16.60
C ALA A 78 19.47 -0.73 16.26
N GLN A 79 20.22 -0.67 15.15
CA GLN A 79 20.83 0.58 14.66
C GLN A 79 19.77 1.54 14.13
N LEU A 80 18.84 1.03 13.31
CA LEU A 80 17.77 1.85 12.72
C LEU A 80 16.81 2.41 13.78
N ARG A 81 16.48 1.64 14.83
CA ARG A 81 15.61 2.09 15.92
C ARG A 81 16.18 3.25 16.78
N ARG A 82 17.48 3.57 16.64
CA ARG A 82 18.11 4.72 17.32
C ARG A 82 17.96 6.02 16.55
N LEU A 83 17.46 5.96 15.32
CA LEU A 83 17.31 7.11 14.44
C LEU A 83 15.90 7.66 14.53
N ASP A 84 15.81 8.97 14.32
CA ASP A 84 14.54 9.68 14.19
C ASP A 84 14.06 9.57 12.72
N PHE A 85 12.84 9.12 12.54
CA PHE A 85 12.17 9.01 11.23
C PHE A 85 11.04 10.03 11.07
N GLY A 86 10.89 10.99 11.97
CA GLY A 86 9.78 11.94 11.97
C GLY A 86 10.14 13.40 11.74
N SER A 87 11.23 13.88 12.31
CA SER A 87 11.58 15.32 12.34
C SER A 87 11.76 15.98 10.97
N TRP A 88 12.04 15.20 9.92
CA TRP A 88 12.21 15.70 8.56
C TRP A 88 10.90 16.26 7.96
N HIS A 89 9.75 15.79 8.41
CA HIS A 89 8.44 16.11 7.82
C HIS A 89 7.90 17.49 8.23
N GLY A 90 8.42 18.09 9.31
CA GLY A 90 7.95 19.39 9.80
C GLY A 90 6.58 19.38 10.48
N SER A 91 5.90 18.24 10.57
CA SER A 91 4.60 18.08 11.23
C SER A 91 4.71 17.61 12.68
N ALA A 92 5.92 17.61 13.25
CA ALA A 92 6.13 17.20 14.62
C ALA A 92 5.23 18.03 15.56
N ARG A 93 4.36 17.35 16.32
CA ARG A 93 3.51 18.00 17.33
C ARG A 93 4.23 18.00 18.66
N SER A 94 3.95 19.03 19.46
CA SER A 94 4.39 19.06 20.86
C SER A 94 3.77 17.85 21.58
N GLY A 95 4.64 16.86 21.93
CA GLY A 95 4.21 15.61 22.55
C GLY A 95 4.43 14.33 21.72
N ASP A 96 4.79 14.43 20.43
CA ASP A 96 5.22 13.27 19.64
C ASP A 96 6.49 12.66 20.26
N THR A 97 6.48 11.33 20.44
CA THR A 97 7.62 10.58 20.96
C THR A 97 8.34 9.84 19.84
N LEU A 98 9.57 9.38 20.10
CA LEU A 98 10.27 8.46 19.19
C LEU A 98 9.48 7.14 18.96
N GLY A 99 8.56 6.78 19.85
CA GLY A 99 7.64 5.67 19.67
C GLY A 99 6.63 5.92 18.53
N ASP A 100 6.17 7.17 18.39
CA ASP A 100 5.15 7.56 17.41
C ASP A 100 5.74 7.83 16.03
N THR A 101 6.97 8.36 15.98
CA THR A 101 7.67 8.80 14.75
C THR A 101 8.94 8.00 14.45
N GLY A 102 9.20 6.93 15.20
CA GLY A 102 10.33 6.03 14.99
C GLY A 102 10.12 5.06 13.83
N LEU A 103 11.17 4.27 13.55
CA LEU A 103 11.11 3.20 12.57
C LEU A 103 10.02 2.17 12.94
N LEU A 104 9.10 1.93 12.03
CA LEU A 104 8.07 0.92 12.17
C LEU A 104 8.50 -0.40 11.51
N THR A 105 8.30 -1.53 12.17
CA THR A 105 8.44 -2.85 11.53
C THR A 105 7.10 -3.28 10.90
N LEU A 106 7.17 -4.19 9.93
CA LEU A 106 5.94 -4.78 9.37
C LEU A 106 5.17 -5.57 10.44
N ASP A 107 5.84 -6.12 11.43
CA ASP A 107 5.23 -6.83 12.55
C ASP A 107 4.35 -5.90 13.40
N ASP A 108 4.89 -4.72 13.76
CA ASP A 108 4.15 -3.69 14.49
C ASP A 108 2.93 -3.20 13.70
N LEU A 109 3.09 -2.99 12.38
CA LEU A 109 1.98 -2.55 11.52
C LEU A 109 0.89 -3.61 11.36
N VAL A 110 1.26 -4.89 11.20
CA VAL A 110 0.28 -6.01 11.15
C VAL A 110 -0.52 -6.05 12.45
N THR A 111 0.14 -5.92 13.59
CA THR A 111 -0.52 -5.90 14.91
C THR A 111 -1.50 -4.73 14.98
N LEU A 112 -1.08 -3.50 14.65
CA LEU A 112 -1.96 -2.33 14.64
C LEU A 112 -3.23 -2.56 13.79
N VAL A 113 -3.04 -3.07 12.55
CA VAL A 113 -4.16 -3.27 11.61
C VAL A 113 -5.10 -4.37 12.07
N LEU A 114 -4.59 -5.45 12.66
CA LEU A 114 -5.43 -6.56 13.11
C LEU A 114 -6.19 -6.24 14.40
N ASP A 115 -5.61 -5.45 15.29
CA ASP A 115 -6.22 -5.03 16.57
C ASP A 115 -7.16 -3.81 16.40
N TRP A 116 -7.21 -3.21 15.21
CA TRP A 116 -8.10 -2.07 14.98
C TRP A 116 -9.57 -2.47 15.12
N ASN A 117 -10.40 -1.54 15.61
CA ASN A 117 -11.82 -1.77 15.97
C ASN A 117 -12.75 -2.09 14.79
N ARG A 118 -12.25 -2.08 13.55
CA ARG A 118 -12.95 -2.46 12.32
C ARG A 118 -12.01 -3.19 11.36
N PRO A 119 -12.54 -3.97 10.41
CA PRO A 119 -11.73 -4.60 9.39
C PRO A 119 -11.03 -3.56 8.50
N VAL A 120 -9.70 -3.65 8.39
CA VAL A 120 -8.84 -2.83 7.53
C VAL A 120 -7.99 -3.76 6.68
N LYS A 121 -7.78 -3.44 5.39
CA LYS A 121 -6.86 -4.19 4.53
C LYS A 121 -5.44 -3.62 4.62
N LEU A 122 -4.46 -4.51 4.66
CA LEU A 122 -3.05 -4.16 4.63
C LEU A 122 -2.48 -4.47 3.24
N PHE A 123 -2.03 -3.44 2.54
CA PHE A 123 -1.35 -3.54 1.24
C PHE A 123 0.16 -3.45 1.47
N ILE A 124 0.89 -4.52 1.13
CA ILE A 124 2.32 -4.67 1.41
C ILE A 124 3.09 -4.68 0.10
N GLU A 125 3.79 -3.60 -0.20
CA GLU A 125 4.70 -3.57 -1.34
C GLU A 125 6.05 -4.18 -0.99
N THR A 126 6.45 -5.23 -1.70
CA THR A 126 7.84 -5.74 -1.63
C THR A 126 8.71 -4.97 -2.61
N LYS A 127 9.62 -4.15 -2.07
CA LYS A 127 10.49 -3.27 -2.87
C LYS A 127 11.61 -4.04 -3.55
N HIS A 128 11.82 -3.78 -4.83
CA HIS A 128 12.89 -4.34 -5.66
C HIS A 128 13.66 -3.22 -6.40
N PRO A 129 14.94 -3.43 -6.77
CA PRO A 129 15.79 -4.59 -6.45
C PRO A 129 16.21 -4.64 -4.98
N VAL A 130 16.43 -5.84 -4.45
CA VAL A 130 16.88 -6.09 -3.08
C VAL A 130 18.19 -6.85 -3.04
N ARG A 131 18.98 -6.66 -1.97
CA ARG A 131 20.27 -7.35 -1.76
C ARG A 131 20.10 -8.85 -1.62
N TYR A 132 18.99 -9.31 -1.03
CA TYR A 132 18.80 -10.70 -0.61
C TYR A 132 17.83 -11.50 -1.51
N GLY A 133 17.64 -11.05 -2.74
CA GLY A 133 16.82 -11.76 -3.74
C GLY A 133 15.38 -11.99 -3.27
N ALA A 134 14.93 -13.25 -3.31
CA ALA A 134 13.54 -13.63 -2.94
C ALA A 134 13.26 -13.69 -1.43
N LEU A 135 14.23 -13.34 -0.58
CA LEU A 135 14.08 -13.49 0.87
C LEU A 135 12.99 -12.56 1.44
N VAL A 136 12.78 -11.38 0.84
CA VAL A 136 11.75 -10.44 1.30
C VAL A 136 10.37 -11.05 1.21
N GLU A 137 10.01 -11.70 0.10
CA GLU A 137 8.71 -12.36 -0.07
C GLU A 137 8.54 -13.52 0.90
N SER A 138 9.57 -14.34 1.08
CA SER A 138 9.54 -15.46 2.03
C SER A 138 9.31 -15.00 3.46
N LYS A 139 9.95 -13.89 3.85
CA LYS A 139 9.79 -13.29 5.19
C LYS A 139 8.41 -12.66 5.37
N VAL A 140 7.87 -11.97 4.35
CA VAL A 140 6.50 -11.44 4.36
C VAL A 140 5.51 -12.58 4.54
N LEU A 141 5.61 -13.65 3.74
CA LEU A 141 4.71 -14.80 3.86
C LEU A 141 4.81 -15.49 5.22
N ALA A 142 6.03 -15.67 5.75
CA ALA A 142 6.21 -16.25 7.09
C ALA A 142 5.54 -15.41 8.19
N LEU A 143 5.62 -14.07 8.07
CA LEU A 143 4.94 -13.16 8.98
C LEU A 143 3.42 -13.31 8.86
N LEU A 144 2.87 -13.24 7.64
CA LEU A 144 1.43 -13.38 7.41
C LEU A 144 0.89 -14.75 7.86
N HIS A 145 1.67 -15.83 7.72
CA HIS A 145 1.34 -17.16 8.26
C HIS A 145 1.27 -17.15 9.78
N ARG A 146 2.22 -16.50 10.46
CA ARG A 146 2.23 -16.37 11.91
C ARG A 146 0.96 -15.69 12.45
N TYR A 147 0.43 -14.71 11.72
CA TYR A 147 -0.82 -14.03 12.06
C TYR A 147 -2.09 -14.72 11.50
N GLY A 148 -1.95 -15.84 10.80
CA GLY A 148 -3.09 -16.59 10.25
C GLY A 148 -3.79 -15.92 9.07
N ILE A 149 -3.16 -14.93 8.42
CA ILE A 149 -3.75 -14.14 7.31
C ILE A 149 -3.14 -14.41 5.94
N ALA A 150 -2.24 -15.38 5.82
CA ALA A 150 -1.62 -15.75 4.53
C ALA A 150 -2.52 -16.59 3.62
N SER A 151 -3.55 -17.24 4.19
CA SER A 151 -4.45 -18.14 3.46
C SER A 151 -5.90 -17.76 3.71
N PRO A 152 -6.39 -16.66 3.13
CA PRO A 152 -7.76 -16.20 3.33
C PRO A 152 -8.76 -17.17 2.69
N ALA A 153 -9.99 -17.22 3.22
CA ALA A 153 -11.08 -18.04 2.66
C ALA A 153 -11.50 -17.56 1.26
N SER A 154 -11.36 -16.28 0.96
CA SER A 154 -11.54 -15.67 -0.36
C SER A 154 -10.75 -14.38 -0.46
N ALA A 155 -10.54 -13.86 -1.70
CA ALA A 155 -9.84 -12.60 -1.92
C ALA A 155 -10.50 -11.42 -1.18
N ASP A 156 -11.84 -11.36 -1.16
CA ASP A 156 -12.58 -10.27 -0.51
C ASP A 156 -12.40 -10.29 1.01
N ARG A 157 -12.30 -11.47 1.60
CA ARG A 157 -12.07 -11.65 3.04
C ARG A 157 -10.61 -11.53 3.45
N SER A 158 -9.70 -11.36 2.48
CA SER A 158 -8.29 -11.18 2.81
C SER A 158 -8.05 -9.88 3.58
N ARG A 159 -7.30 -9.99 4.68
CA ARG A 159 -6.82 -8.84 5.45
C ARG A 159 -5.51 -8.29 4.89
N ALA A 160 -4.81 -9.04 4.03
CA ALA A 160 -3.55 -8.65 3.43
C ALA A 160 -3.60 -8.80 1.89
N VAL A 161 -2.93 -7.88 1.20
CA VAL A 161 -2.67 -7.87 -0.24
C VAL A 161 -1.18 -7.63 -0.42
N VAL A 162 -0.50 -8.45 -1.22
CA VAL A 162 0.93 -8.22 -1.48
C VAL A 162 1.11 -7.60 -2.86
N MET A 163 1.91 -6.56 -2.93
CA MET A 163 2.14 -5.79 -4.16
C MET A 163 3.61 -5.74 -4.54
N SER A 164 3.90 -5.59 -5.82
CA SER A 164 5.25 -5.30 -6.29
C SER A 164 5.26 -4.78 -7.73
N PHE A 165 6.25 -3.94 -8.06
CA PHE A 165 6.65 -3.65 -9.43
C PHE A 165 7.40 -4.82 -10.09
N SER A 166 7.89 -5.77 -9.28
CA SER A 166 8.59 -6.96 -9.78
C SER A 166 7.60 -8.08 -10.10
N ALA A 167 7.40 -8.37 -11.39
CA ALA A 167 6.60 -9.52 -11.82
C ALA A 167 7.09 -10.84 -11.18
N ALA A 168 8.40 -11.00 -11.02
CA ALA A 168 8.98 -12.18 -10.38
C ALA A 168 8.60 -12.29 -8.88
N ALA A 169 8.49 -11.15 -8.17
CA ALA A 169 8.02 -11.12 -6.79
C ALA A 169 6.56 -11.56 -6.70
N VAL A 170 5.69 -10.98 -7.53
CA VAL A 170 4.27 -11.36 -7.62
C VAL A 170 4.13 -12.86 -7.93
N TRP A 171 4.88 -13.37 -8.89
CA TRP A 171 4.86 -14.79 -9.23
C TRP A 171 5.27 -15.68 -8.05
N ARG A 172 6.33 -15.32 -7.30
CA ARG A 172 6.76 -16.08 -6.11
C ARG A 172 5.67 -16.13 -5.04
N ILE A 173 5.05 -14.99 -4.74
CA ILE A 173 3.93 -14.91 -3.78
C ILE A 173 2.77 -15.78 -4.24
N ARG A 174 2.32 -15.64 -5.50
CA ARG A 174 1.20 -16.42 -6.05
C ARG A 174 1.45 -17.92 -6.02
N ARG A 175 2.69 -18.34 -6.27
CA ARG A 175 3.08 -19.75 -6.20
C ARG A 175 3.07 -20.30 -4.77
N ALA A 176 3.51 -19.51 -3.79
CA ALA A 176 3.64 -19.94 -2.40
C ALA A 176 2.33 -19.78 -1.60
N ALA A 177 1.50 -18.78 -1.93
CA ALA A 177 0.23 -18.47 -1.27
C ALA A 177 -0.85 -18.16 -2.32
N PRO A 178 -1.40 -19.18 -3.01
CA PRO A 178 -2.30 -18.99 -4.17
C PRO A 178 -3.63 -18.31 -3.85
N LEU A 179 -4.07 -18.28 -2.59
CA LEU A 179 -5.30 -17.60 -2.17
C LEU A 179 -5.05 -16.14 -1.74
N LEU A 180 -3.79 -15.75 -1.49
CA LEU A 180 -3.45 -14.38 -1.10
C LEU A 180 -3.56 -13.45 -2.31
N PRO A 181 -4.37 -12.36 -2.23
CA PRO A 181 -4.46 -11.39 -3.31
C PRO A 181 -3.12 -10.69 -3.58
N THR A 182 -2.88 -10.39 -4.85
CA THR A 182 -1.65 -9.70 -5.27
C THR A 182 -1.95 -8.61 -6.28
N VAL A 183 -1.17 -7.53 -6.24
CA VAL A 183 -1.21 -6.44 -7.23
C VAL A 183 0.13 -6.40 -7.98
N LEU A 184 0.07 -6.44 -9.30
CA LEU A 184 1.22 -6.10 -10.14
C LEU A 184 1.19 -4.58 -10.38
N LEU A 185 2.16 -3.87 -9.80
CA LEU A 185 2.33 -2.42 -9.99
C LEU A 185 3.09 -2.13 -11.28
N GLY A 186 2.80 -0.99 -11.91
CA GLY A 186 3.52 -0.56 -13.11
C GLY A 186 3.18 0.84 -13.55
N GLU A 187 4.11 1.44 -14.33
CA GLU A 187 4.02 2.80 -14.84
C GLU A 187 3.67 2.86 -16.34
N THR A 188 3.47 1.72 -16.98
CA THR A 188 3.11 1.67 -18.41
C THR A 188 1.92 0.76 -18.66
N SER A 189 1.01 1.23 -19.50
CA SER A 189 -0.17 0.48 -19.92
C SER A 189 0.20 -0.83 -20.64
N ARG A 190 1.28 -0.83 -21.41
CA ARG A 190 1.77 -2.02 -22.12
C ARG A 190 2.17 -3.14 -21.13
N TYR A 191 2.81 -2.79 -20.02
CA TYR A 191 3.22 -3.75 -18.99
C TYR A 191 2.01 -4.31 -18.25
N LEU A 192 1.09 -3.43 -17.82
CA LEU A 192 -0.08 -3.81 -17.03
C LEU A 192 -1.20 -4.46 -17.87
N GLY A 193 -1.43 -3.97 -19.07
CA GLY A 193 -2.45 -4.48 -19.99
C GLY A 193 -2.00 -5.69 -20.83
N GLY A 194 -0.71 -6.02 -20.77
CA GLY A 194 -0.12 -7.14 -21.52
C GLY A 194 -0.23 -8.49 -20.82
N SER A 195 0.57 -9.46 -21.29
CA SER A 195 0.60 -10.82 -20.73
C SER A 195 1.26 -10.93 -19.33
N ALA A 196 2.01 -9.91 -18.89
CA ALA A 196 2.78 -9.97 -17.65
C ALA A 196 1.90 -10.31 -16.43
N ALA A 197 0.81 -9.57 -16.20
CA ALA A 197 -0.11 -9.82 -15.08
C ALA A 197 -0.74 -11.22 -15.15
N THR A 198 -1.06 -11.71 -16.36
CA THR A 198 -1.60 -13.06 -16.57
C THR A 198 -0.55 -14.14 -16.28
N THR A 199 0.66 -13.96 -16.79
CA THR A 199 1.77 -14.91 -16.62
C THR A 199 2.14 -15.11 -15.15
N VAL A 200 2.11 -14.03 -14.35
CA VAL A 200 2.43 -14.14 -12.92
C VAL A 200 1.21 -14.46 -12.05
N GLY A 201 0.00 -14.52 -12.63
CA GLY A 201 -1.23 -14.82 -11.91
C GLY A 201 -1.67 -13.70 -10.94
N ALA A 202 -1.32 -12.44 -11.22
CA ALA A 202 -1.75 -11.31 -10.40
C ALA A 202 -3.28 -11.22 -10.34
N THR A 203 -3.84 -10.93 -9.17
CA THR A 203 -5.29 -10.79 -8.96
C THR A 203 -5.78 -9.37 -9.22
N ALA A 204 -4.86 -8.41 -9.25
CA ALA A 204 -5.12 -7.01 -9.58
C ALA A 204 -3.92 -6.41 -10.31
N VAL A 205 -4.14 -5.28 -10.97
CA VAL A 205 -3.10 -4.44 -11.58
C VAL A 205 -3.15 -3.04 -10.97
N GLY A 206 -1.97 -2.39 -10.84
CA GLY A 206 -1.82 -1.11 -10.16
C GLY A 206 -1.09 -0.06 -11.01
N PRO A 207 -1.78 0.67 -11.92
CA PRO A 207 -1.21 1.82 -12.61
C PRO A 207 -1.04 3.04 -11.70
N SER A 208 -0.10 3.92 -12.06
CA SER A 208 -0.13 5.29 -11.56
C SER A 208 -1.34 6.06 -12.10
N ILE A 209 -1.76 7.12 -11.40
CA ILE A 209 -2.86 7.98 -11.87
C ILE A 209 -2.56 8.59 -13.25
N THR A 210 -1.31 8.98 -13.49
CA THR A 210 -0.88 9.49 -14.81
C THR A 210 -1.09 8.45 -15.91
N THR A 211 -0.60 7.22 -15.68
CA THR A 211 -0.80 6.12 -16.65
C THR A 211 -2.29 5.83 -16.87
N LEU A 212 -3.09 5.88 -15.80
CA LEU A 212 -4.52 5.58 -15.91
C LEU A 212 -5.31 6.66 -16.65
N ARG A 213 -4.94 7.95 -16.50
CA ARG A 213 -5.52 9.05 -17.28
C ARG A 213 -5.18 8.95 -18.76
N GLU A 214 -3.95 8.54 -19.08
CA GLU A 214 -3.54 8.33 -20.47
C GLU A 214 -4.18 7.07 -21.10
N HIS A 215 -4.52 6.07 -20.26
CA HIS A 215 -4.98 4.76 -20.68
C HIS A 215 -6.18 4.27 -19.83
N PRO A 216 -7.33 4.96 -19.86
CA PRO A 216 -8.51 4.59 -19.05
C PRO A 216 -9.07 3.20 -19.40
N GLU A 217 -8.81 2.72 -20.63
CA GLU A 217 -9.20 1.37 -21.07
C GLU A 217 -8.55 0.23 -20.26
N LEU A 218 -7.57 0.53 -19.40
CA LEU A 218 -6.98 -0.45 -18.48
C LEU A 218 -8.01 -1.02 -17.51
N VAL A 219 -9.04 -0.23 -17.13
CA VAL A 219 -10.12 -0.69 -16.24
C VAL A 219 -10.90 -1.80 -16.90
N ASP A 220 -11.37 -1.60 -18.13
CA ASP A 220 -12.14 -2.60 -18.86
C ASP A 220 -11.30 -3.84 -19.16
N ARG A 221 -10.02 -3.66 -19.50
CA ARG A 221 -9.09 -4.79 -19.71
C ARG A 221 -8.87 -5.60 -18.45
N ALA A 222 -8.71 -4.95 -17.29
CA ALA A 222 -8.58 -5.64 -16.02
C ALA A 222 -9.87 -6.39 -15.68
N ALA A 223 -11.02 -5.74 -15.79
CA ALA A 223 -12.32 -6.33 -15.53
C ALA A 223 -12.60 -7.54 -16.45
N ALA A 224 -12.29 -7.46 -17.75
CA ALA A 224 -12.42 -8.56 -18.71
C ALA A 224 -11.57 -9.79 -18.33
N GLN A 225 -10.51 -9.59 -17.56
CA GLN A 225 -9.62 -10.64 -17.04
C GLN A 225 -9.94 -11.05 -15.60
N GLY A 226 -11.05 -10.54 -15.03
CA GLY A 226 -11.47 -10.82 -13.65
C GLY A 226 -10.53 -10.22 -12.60
N ARG A 227 -9.84 -9.11 -12.93
CA ARG A 227 -8.90 -8.42 -12.04
C ARG A 227 -9.48 -7.10 -11.55
N ALA A 228 -9.17 -6.78 -10.30
CA ALA A 228 -9.41 -5.45 -9.76
C ALA A 228 -8.33 -4.46 -10.22
N LEU A 229 -8.60 -3.16 -10.10
CA LEU A 229 -7.65 -2.11 -10.38
C LEU A 229 -7.38 -1.30 -9.11
N TYR A 230 -6.08 -1.13 -8.82
CA TYR A 230 -5.54 -0.32 -7.73
C TYR A 230 -4.80 0.88 -8.35
N CYS A 231 -5.18 2.11 -8.02
CA CYS A 231 -4.55 3.31 -8.58
C CYS A 231 -3.75 4.08 -7.54
N TRP A 232 -2.56 4.56 -7.90
CA TRP A 232 -1.64 5.31 -7.03
C TRP A 232 -0.97 6.46 -7.80
N THR A 233 -0.53 7.60 -7.22
CA THR A 233 -1.06 8.16 -5.99
C THR A 233 -2.14 9.16 -6.34
N VAL A 234 -3.30 9.07 -5.72
CA VAL A 234 -4.51 9.82 -6.06
C VAL A 234 -4.77 10.87 -4.98
N ASP A 235 -4.19 12.06 -5.15
CA ASP A 235 -4.18 13.11 -4.13
C ASP A 235 -5.05 14.32 -4.48
N HIS A 236 -5.56 14.40 -5.72
CA HIS A 236 -6.33 15.53 -6.20
C HIS A 236 -7.81 15.17 -6.38
N TYR A 237 -8.68 16.14 -6.10
CA TYR A 237 -10.13 16.00 -6.19
C TYR A 237 -10.60 15.44 -7.55
N GLU A 238 -10.07 15.99 -8.64
CA GLU A 238 -10.40 15.57 -10.01
C GLU A 238 -9.95 14.14 -10.31
N ASP A 239 -8.85 13.68 -9.69
CA ASP A 239 -8.36 12.31 -9.83
C ASP A 239 -9.21 11.31 -9.07
N VAL A 240 -9.70 11.70 -7.89
CA VAL A 240 -10.64 10.89 -7.10
C VAL A 240 -11.95 10.72 -7.86
N GLY A 241 -12.51 11.82 -8.41
CA GLY A 241 -13.69 11.79 -9.25
C GLY A 241 -13.52 10.91 -10.47
N PHE A 242 -12.42 11.09 -11.20
CA PHE A 242 -12.08 10.27 -12.35
C PHE A 242 -12.00 8.78 -12.00
N CYS A 243 -11.28 8.40 -10.96
CA CYS A 243 -11.15 7.01 -10.53
C CYS A 243 -12.50 6.38 -10.13
N ARG A 244 -13.37 7.15 -9.45
CA ARG A 244 -14.74 6.72 -9.14
C ARG A 244 -15.55 6.45 -10.40
N ASP A 245 -15.54 7.41 -11.33
CA ASP A 245 -16.40 7.38 -12.53
C ASP A 245 -16.04 6.25 -13.49
N ILE A 246 -14.77 5.83 -13.53
CA ILE A 246 -14.32 4.70 -14.35
C ILE A 246 -14.31 3.35 -13.60
N GLY A 247 -14.69 3.31 -12.31
CA GLY A 247 -14.84 2.07 -11.56
C GLY A 247 -13.53 1.47 -11.02
N VAL A 248 -12.57 2.30 -10.60
CA VAL A 248 -11.38 1.86 -9.88
C VAL A 248 -11.79 1.26 -8.54
N ALA A 249 -11.24 0.08 -8.20
CA ALA A 249 -11.62 -0.61 -6.97
C ALA A 249 -10.94 -0.01 -5.70
N TRP A 250 -9.65 0.35 -5.80
CA TRP A 250 -8.89 0.93 -4.70
C TRP A 250 -8.05 2.11 -5.18
N ILE A 251 -8.09 3.19 -4.42
CA ILE A 251 -7.25 4.37 -4.64
C ILE A 251 -6.31 4.56 -3.46
N ALA A 252 -5.01 4.66 -3.74
CA ALA A 252 -3.99 4.99 -2.76
C ALA A 252 -3.76 6.50 -2.74
N THR A 253 -3.81 7.10 -1.55
CA THR A 253 -3.68 8.55 -1.37
C THR A 253 -2.85 8.90 -0.14
N ASN A 254 -2.17 10.05 -0.20
CA ASN A 254 -1.47 10.62 0.93
C ASN A 254 -2.43 11.35 1.91
N HIS A 255 -3.68 11.65 1.46
CA HIS A 255 -4.71 12.40 2.20
C HIS A 255 -5.96 11.56 2.44
N PRO A 256 -5.92 10.48 3.26
CA PRO A 256 -7.05 9.55 3.39
C PRO A 256 -8.33 10.22 3.91
N GLY A 257 -8.25 11.10 4.91
CA GLY A 257 -9.41 11.80 5.45
C GLY A 257 -10.09 12.72 4.44
N ARG A 258 -9.30 13.52 3.71
CA ARG A 258 -9.80 14.40 2.64
C ARG A 258 -10.46 13.59 1.53
N THR A 259 -9.81 12.53 1.07
CA THR A 259 -10.34 11.66 0.03
C THR A 259 -11.66 10.99 0.44
N LYS A 260 -11.78 10.54 1.70
CA LYS A 260 -13.02 9.99 2.24
C LYS A 260 -14.14 11.03 2.23
N SER A 261 -13.88 12.27 2.65
CA SER A 261 -14.87 13.37 2.60
C SER A 261 -15.33 13.64 1.17
N TRP A 262 -14.43 13.75 0.22
CA TRP A 262 -14.78 13.99 -1.18
C TRP A 262 -15.71 12.90 -1.76
N LEU A 263 -15.47 11.63 -1.41
CA LEU A 263 -16.31 10.53 -1.87
C LEU A 263 -17.68 10.51 -1.18
N GLN A 264 -17.78 10.89 0.11
CA GLN A 264 -19.01 10.92 0.88
C GLN A 264 -19.92 12.11 0.50
N ASP A 265 -19.33 13.29 0.26
CA ASP A 265 -20.05 14.52 -0.10
C ASP A 265 -20.52 14.52 -1.57
N GLY A 266 -20.39 13.40 -2.26
CA GLY A 266 -20.86 13.21 -3.63
C GLY A 266 -20.10 14.04 -4.67
N LEU A 267 -18.86 14.47 -4.36
CA LEU A 267 -18.05 15.33 -5.23
C LEU A 267 -18.81 16.60 -5.67
N THR A 268 -19.60 17.18 -4.77
CA THR A 268 -20.24 18.48 -5.02
C THR A 268 -19.18 19.57 -4.99
N GLY A 269 -19.10 20.36 -6.05
CA GLY A 269 -17.99 21.26 -6.39
C GLY A 269 -17.69 22.44 -5.45
N ALA A 270 -17.83 22.27 -4.14
CA ALA A 270 -17.63 23.33 -3.14
C ALA A 270 -16.15 23.48 -2.67
N ASP A 271 -15.29 22.48 -2.90
CA ASP A 271 -13.91 22.48 -2.42
C ASP A 271 -12.88 22.45 -3.56
N ARG A 272 -13.01 23.38 -4.52
CA ARG A 272 -12.05 23.49 -5.65
C ARG A 272 -10.76 24.26 -5.35
N ASP A 273 -10.69 24.93 -4.21
CA ASP A 273 -9.55 25.78 -3.81
C ASP A 273 -9.03 25.37 -2.43
N GLY A 274 -7.91 24.59 -2.44
CA GLY A 274 -7.19 24.23 -1.23
C GLY A 274 -5.81 23.67 -1.52
#